data_ad964dfbf12a80b647449f44f7a93093
#
_entry.id   ad964dfbf12a80b647449f44f7a93093
#
_cell.length_a   1.000
_cell.length_b   1.000
_cell.length_c   1.000
_cell.angle_alpha   90.00
_cell.angle_beta   90.00
_cell.angle_gamma   90.00
#
_symmetry.space_group_name_H-M   'P 1'
#
loop_
_entity.id
_entity.type
_entity.pdbx_description
1 polymer ?
#
loop_
_entity_poly.entity_id
_entity_poly.type
_entity_poly.pdbx_seq_one_letter_code
_entity_poly.pdbx_strand_id
1 'polypeptide(L)'
;MEARLEAFNPGWTEQDVVLNPDGDVDLDDTEDFVVAPCTQCGGRLKPDVVFFGETVPKPKVNHCFDLVERAGQEGAALVVLGSSLQVMSGLRFVRRAAKDGVEVVIVNRGPTRGDELADVRIDDGVAETLRRLSGH
;
A
#
# COMPACT_ATOMS: atom_id res chain seq x y z
N MET A 1 -2.52 14.46 -16.70
CA MET A 1 -3.78 13.69 -16.56
C MET A 1 -4.85 14.56 -15.91
N GLU A 2 -4.56 15.20 -14.82
CA GLU A 2 -5.46 16.08 -14.05
C GLU A 2 -6.18 17.11 -14.93
N ALA A 3 -5.45 17.98 -15.63
CA ALA A 3 -6.04 18.98 -16.52
C ALA A 3 -6.97 18.41 -17.61
N ARG A 4 -6.77 17.15 -18.01
CA ARG A 4 -7.67 16.48 -18.96
C ARG A 4 -8.93 15.99 -18.26
N LEU A 5 -8.83 15.45 -17.06
CA LEU A 5 -10.01 15.05 -16.28
C LEU A 5 -10.87 16.27 -15.96
N GLU A 6 -10.25 17.39 -15.58
CA GLU A 6 -10.95 18.65 -15.34
C GLU A 6 -11.66 19.18 -16.58
N ALA A 7 -11.02 19.10 -17.77
CA ALA A 7 -11.63 19.51 -19.03
C ALA A 7 -12.86 18.65 -19.43
N PHE A 8 -12.87 17.36 -19.05
CA PHE A 8 -14.03 16.47 -19.28
C PHE A 8 -15.09 16.59 -18.19
N ASN A 9 -14.73 17.08 -17.00
CA ASN A 9 -15.58 17.13 -15.82
C ASN A 9 -15.48 18.52 -15.15
N PRO A 10 -15.93 19.59 -15.81
CA PRO A 10 -15.82 20.94 -15.23
C PRO A 10 -16.65 21.02 -13.93
N GLY A 11 -16.04 21.58 -12.89
CA GLY A 11 -16.69 21.74 -11.58
C GLY A 11 -16.66 20.53 -10.66
N TRP A 12 -16.11 19.39 -11.07
CA TRP A 12 -16.01 18.20 -10.21
C TRP A 12 -15.06 18.40 -9.02
N THR A 13 -14.01 19.20 -9.18
CA THR A 13 -13.04 19.51 -8.11
C THR A 13 -13.55 20.57 -7.13
N GLU A 14 -14.66 21.24 -7.43
CA GLU A 14 -15.27 22.29 -6.60
C GLU A 14 -16.36 21.75 -5.67
N GLN A 15 -16.61 20.43 -5.68
CA GLN A 15 -17.61 19.81 -4.82
C GLN A 15 -17.10 19.79 -3.37
N ASP A 16 -17.93 20.19 -2.44
CA ASP A 16 -17.69 20.03 -1.00
C ASP A 16 -17.78 18.54 -0.65
N VAL A 17 -16.62 17.89 -0.56
CA VAL A 17 -16.53 16.46 -0.23
C VAL A 17 -15.91 16.25 1.15
N VAL A 18 -16.42 15.29 1.88
CA VAL A 18 -15.83 14.86 3.15
C VAL A 18 -14.79 13.79 2.88
N LEU A 19 -13.53 14.11 3.22
CA LEU A 19 -12.44 13.14 3.16
C LEU A 19 -12.53 12.17 4.33
N ASN A 20 -12.56 10.89 4.02
CA ASN A 20 -12.44 9.83 5.00
C ASN A 20 -11.00 9.73 5.54
N PRO A 21 -10.77 9.15 6.74
CA PRO A 21 -9.42 9.04 7.33
C PRO A 21 -8.40 8.28 6.50
N ASP A 22 -8.84 7.45 5.55
CA ASP A 22 -8.03 6.71 4.59
C ASP A 22 -7.72 7.52 3.30
N GLY A 23 -8.30 8.72 3.17
CA GLY A 23 -8.15 9.59 2.02
C GLY A 23 -9.18 9.36 0.92
N ASP A 24 -10.08 8.42 1.11
CA ASP A 24 -11.19 8.19 0.18
C ASP A 24 -12.32 9.20 0.38
N VAL A 25 -13.16 9.31 -0.62
CA VAL A 25 -14.33 10.18 -0.65
C VAL A 25 -15.55 9.36 -1.02
N ASP A 26 -16.60 9.48 -0.21
CA ASP A 26 -17.89 8.91 -0.57
C ASP A 26 -18.64 9.90 -1.49
N LEU A 27 -18.87 9.49 -2.72
CA LEU A 27 -19.65 10.23 -3.71
C LEU A 27 -20.95 9.48 -3.98
N ASP A 28 -22.07 10.15 -3.73
CA ASP A 28 -23.41 9.56 -3.92
C ASP A 28 -23.77 9.38 -5.39
N ASP A 29 -23.24 10.26 -6.27
CA ASP A 29 -23.52 10.23 -7.68
C ASP A 29 -22.22 10.43 -8.49
N THR A 30 -21.92 9.45 -9.33
CA THR A 30 -20.77 9.46 -10.25
C THR A 30 -21.17 9.15 -11.69
N GLU A 31 -22.45 9.09 -12.00
CA GLU A 31 -22.95 8.68 -13.32
C GLU A 31 -22.49 9.62 -14.43
N ASP A 32 -22.42 10.91 -14.15
CA ASP A 32 -21.99 11.94 -15.10
C ASP A 32 -20.47 12.09 -15.22
N PHE A 33 -19.68 11.37 -14.40
CA PHE A 33 -18.22 11.48 -14.45
C PHE A 33 -17.64 10.82 -15.71
N VAL A 34 -16.93 11.61 -16.51
CA VAL A 34 -16.30 11.15 -17.75
C VAL A 34 -14.83 10.81 -17.54
N VAL A 35 -14.48 9.53 -17.63
CA VAL A 35 -13.08 9.08 -17.62
C VAL A 35 -12.40 9.49 -18.93
N ALA A 36 -11.35 10.32 -18.84
CA ALA A 36 -10.60 10.76 -20.01
C ALA A 36 -9.98 9.55 -20.76
N PRO A 37 -10.21 9.38 -22.06
CA PRO A 37 -9.70 8.23 -22.81
C PRO A 37 -8.20 8.34 -23.06
N CYS A 38 -7.55 7.23 -23.37
CA CYS A 38 -6.15 7.20 -23.79
C CYS A 38 -5.95 8.01 -25.08
N THR A 39 -4.94 8.87 -25.13
CA THR A 39 -4.64 9.69 -26.32
C THR A 39 -4.10 8.90 -27.50
N GLN A 40 -3.59 7.68 -27.25
CA GLN A 40 -2.99 6.84 -28.29
C GLN A 40 -3.99 5.86 -28.91
N CYS A 41 -4.83 5.22 -28.08
CA CYS A 41 -5.71 4.14 -28.52
C CYS A 41 -7.20 4.38 -28.23
N GLY A 42 -7.57 5.49 -27.56
CA GLY A 42 -8.95 5.77 -27.17
C GLY A 42 -9.51 4.86 -26.05
N GLY A 43 -8.74 3.92 -25.55
CA GLY A 43 -9.17 3.00 -24.49
C GLY A 43 -9.37 3.69 -23.15
N ARG A 44 -10.12 3.06 -22.25
CA ARG A 44 -10.33 3.56 -20.90
C ARG A 44 -9.04 3.53 -20.11
N LEU A 45 -8.78 4.58 -19.34
CA LEU A 45 -7.67 4.65 -18.41
C LEU A 45 -8.15 4.36 -16.99
N LYS A 46 -7.31 3.70 -16.19
CA LYS A 46 -7.47 3.62 -14.75
C LYS A 46 -6.15 3.99 -14.07
N PRO A 47 -6.14 4.42 -12.80
CA PRO A 47 -4.91 4.57 -12.03
C PRO A 47 -4.10 3.28 -12.00
N ASP A 48 -2.75 3.37 -11.99
CA ASP A 48 -1.87 2.20 -11.83
C ASP A 48 -1.86 1.75 -10.35
N VAL A 49 -3.03 1.39 -9.86
CA VAL A 49 -3.31 0.92 -8.52
C VAL A 49 -3.97 -0.46 -8.63
N VAL A 50 -3.66 -1.33 -7.69
CA VAL A 50 -4.34 -2.63 -7.54
C VAL A 50 -5.48 -2.44 -6.54
N PHE A 51 -6.71 -2.41 -7.03
CA PHE A 51 -7.90 -2.29 -6.18
C PHE A 51 -8.22 -3.61 -5.45
N PHE A 52 -9.05 -3.53 -4.41
CA PHE A 52 -9.58 -4.73 -3.74
C PHE A 52 -10.32 -5.61 -4.74
N GLY A 53 -10.02 -6.91 -4.71
CA GLY A 53 -10.55 -7.89 -5.69
C GLY A 53 -9.67 -8.07 -6.93
N GLU A 54 -8.73 -7.18 -7.21
CA GLU A 54 -7.75 -7.36 -8.29
C GLU A 54 -6.54 -8.19 -7.84
N THR A 55 -5.85 -8.75 -8.82
CA THR A 55 -4.62 -9.52 -8.57
C THR A 55 -3.38 -8.67 -8.83
N VAL A 56 -2.49 -8.57 -7.84
CA VAL A 56 -1.17 -7.95 -8.04
C VAL A 56 -0.41 -8.70 -9.13
N PRO A 57 0.19 -8.01 -10.11
CA PRO A 57 0.94 -8.65 -11.19
C PRO A 57 2.02 -9.61 -10.66
N LYS A 58 2.02 -10.86 -11.16
CA LYS A 58 2.96 -11.90 -10.71
C LYS A 58 4.43 -11.48 -10.71
N PRO A 59 4.96 -10.74 -11.71
CA PRO A 59 6.34 -10.29 -11.68
C PRO A 59 6.67 -9.40 -10.47
N LYS A 60 5.76 -8.47 -10.09
CA LYS A 60 5.93 -7.63 -8.89
C LYS A 60 5.98 -8.48 -7.62
N VAL A 61 5.07 -9.45 -7.51
CA VAL A 61 5.01 -10.37 -6.36
C VAL A 61 6.28 -11.21 -6.26
N ASN A 62 6.72 -11.81 -7.37
CA ASN A 62 7.93 -12.63 -7.39
C ASN A 62 9.16 -11.79 -6.99
N HIS A 63 9.31 -10.59 -7.55
CA HIS A 63 10.39 -9.69 -7.17
C HIS A 63 10.42 -9.39 -5.66
N CYS A 64 9.26 -9.20 -5.02
CA CYS A 64 9.20 -9.01 -3.56
C CYS A 64 9.62 -10.28 -2.80
N PHE A 65 9.27 -11.48 -3.28
CA PHE A 65 9.75 -12.73 -2.68
C PHE A 65 11.25 -12.90 -2.85
N ASP A 66 11.82 -12.55 -4.01
CA ASP A 66 13.27 -12.58 -4.24
C ASP A 66 14.00 -11.62 -3.29
N LEU A 67 13.41 -10.46 -2.98
CA LEU A 67 13.96 -9.53 -1.98
C LEU A 67 13.96 -10.12 -0.57
N VAL A 68 12.89 -10.80 -0.17
CA VAL A 68 12.82 -11.49 1.14
C VAL A 68 13.87 -12.59 1.22
N GLU A 69 14.03 -13.39 0.18
CA GLU A 69 15.04 -14.44 0.12
C GLU A 69 16.46 -13.88 0.23
N ARG A 70 16.75 -12.81 -0.51
CA ARG A 70 18.04 -12.11 -0.43
C ARG A 70 18.30 -11.53 0.96
N ALA A 71 17.29 -10.96 1.62
CA ALA A 71 17.43 -10.48 2.99
C ALA A 71 17.91 -11.58 3.94
N GLY A 72 17.39 -12.80 3.82
CA GLY A 72 17.85 -13.94 4.59
C GLY A 72 19.30 -14.31 4.27
N GLN A 73 19.71 -14.29 3.02
CA GLN A 73 21.10 -14.61 2.62
C GLN A 73 22.11 -13.55 3.10
N GLU A 74 21.67 -12.29 3.17
CA GLU A 74 22.50 -11.15 3.56
C GLU A 74 22.46 -10.88 5.08
N GLY A 75 21.70 -11.65 5.86
CA GLY A 75 21.51 -11.43 7.30
C GLY A 75 20.75 -10.14 7.62
N ALA A 76 19.88 -9.71 6.69
CA ALA A 76 19.02 -8.54 6.85
C ALA A 76 17.62 -8.94 7.37
N ALA A 77 16.80 -7.96 7.74
CA ALA A 77 15.46 -8.16 8.28
C ALA A 77 14.37 -7.67 7.31
N LEU A 78 13.18 -8.26 7.42
CA LEU A 78 11.97 -7.70 6.85
C LEU A 78 11.33 -6.73 7.83
N VAL A 79 11.27 -5.45 7.49
CA VAL A 79 10.65 -4.42 8.34
C VAL A 79 9.29 -4.02 7.80
N VAL A 80 8.26 -4.15 8.64
CA VAL A 80 6.88 -3.70 8.35
C VAL A 80 6.63 -2.38 9.08
N LEU A 81 6.24 -1.35 8.34
CA LEU A 81 6.00 -0.02 8.86
C LEU A 81 4.54 0.40 8.65
N GLY A 82 3.80 0.65 9.73
CA GLY A 82 2.46 1.23 9.73
C GLY A 82 1.41 0.40 8.99
N SER A 83 1.46 -0.93 9.14
CA SER A 83 0.49 -1.82 8.52
C SER A 83 -0.07 -2.81 9.53
N SER A 84 -1.40 -2.90 9.60
CA SER A 84 -2.10 -3.93 10.39
C SER A 84 -1.99 -5.34 9.79
N LEU A 85 -1.47 -5.48 8.58
CA LEU A 85 -1.31 -6.75 7.86
C LEU A 85 -2.62 -7.56 7.67
N GLN A 86 -3.79 -6.90 7.73
CA GLN A 86 -5.07 -7.57 7.55
C GLN A 86 -5.21 -8.18 6.14
N VAL A 87 -4.62 -7.53 5.14
CA VAL A 87 -4.69 -7.96 3.75
C VAL A 87 -3.59 -8.98 3.43
N MET A 88 -3.97 -10.11 2.83
CA MET A 88 -3.03 -11.19 2.49
C MET A 88 -1.91 -10.78 1.55
N SER A 89 -2.12 -9.76 0.73
CA SER A 89 -1.09 -9.26 -0.20
C SER A 89 0.17 -8.75 0.50
N GLY A 90 0.06 -8.23 1.73
CA GLY A 90 1.20 -7.87 2.58
C GLY A 90 1.64 -9.02 3.49
N LEU A 91 0.69 -9.65 4.19
CA LEU A 91 0.98 -10.70 5.16
C LEU A 91 1.75 -11.89 4.59
N ARG A 92 1.57 -12.22 3.30
CA ARG A 92 2.29 -13.33 2.65
C ARG A 92 3.82 -13.17 2.69
N PHE A 93 4.33 -11.94 2.65
CA PHE A 93 5.78 -11.68 2.72
C PHE A 93 6.30 -11.88 4.14
N VAL A 94 5.54 -11.47 5.15
CA VAL A 94 5.86 -11.73 6.56
C VAL A 94 5.89 -13.23 6.86
N ARG A 95 4.87 -13.98 6.36
CA ARG A 95 4.84 -15.44 6.49
C ARG A 95 6.02 -16.12 5.80
N ARG A 96 6.42 -15.61 4.64
CA ARG A 96 7.57 -16.14 3.92
C ARG A 96 8.86 -15.87 4.66
N ALA A 97 9.06 -14.63 5.15
CA ALA A 97 10.22 -14.25 5.95
C ALA A 97 10.37 -15.13 7.20
N ALA A 98 9.31 -15.24 8.01
CA ALA A 98 9.33 -16.08 9.21
C ALA A 98 9.59 -17.56 8.87
N LYS A 99 9.00 -18.09 7.79
CA LYS A 99 9.25 -19.49 7.37
C LYS A 99 10.70 -19.74 6.96
N ASP A 100 11.33 -18.78 6.32
CA ASP A 100 12.70 -18.88 5.79
C ASP A 100 13.75 -18.41 6.81
N GLY A 101 13.33 -18.08 8.05
CA GLY A 101 14.22 -17.66 9.15
C GLY A 101 14.79 -16.24 8.96
N VAL A 102 14.13 -15.41 8.17
CA VAL A 102 14.44 -13.98 8.02
C VAL A 102 13.83 -13.24 9.20
N GLU A 103 14.60 -12.44 9.91
CA GLU A 103 14.12 -11.64 11.02
C GLU A 103 12.99 -10.69 10.59
N VAL A 104 11.90 -10.67 11.36
CA VAL A 104 10.72 -9.84 11.11
C VAL A 104 10.56 -8.77 12.18
N VAL A 105 10.59 -7.52 11.78
CA VAL A 105 10.37 -6.36 12.65
C VAL A 105 9.05 -5.68 12.25
N ILE A 106 8.14 -5.48 13.21
CA ILE A 106 6.88 -4.78 12.98
C ILE A 106 6.82 -3.51 13.83
N VAL A 107 6.67 -2.36 13.16
CA VAL A 107 6.42 -1.05 13.79
C VAL A 107 5.01 -0.62 13.43
N ASN A 108 4.09 -0.69 14.39
CA ASN A 108 2.70 -0.34 14.18
C ASN A 108 2.03 0.06 15.50
N ARG A 109 1.11 1.03 15.47
CA ARG A 109 0.24 1.31 16.61
C ARG A 109 -0.89 0.30 16.66
N GLY A 110 -0.99 -0.39 17.80
CA GLY A 110 -1.98 -1.45 18.01
C GLY A 110 -1.63 -2.77 17.33
N PRO A 111 -2.51 -3.79 17.46
CA PRO A 111 -2.23 -5.16 17.04
C PRO A 111 -2.20 -5.29 15.51
N THR A 112 -1.37 -6.22 15.04
CA THR A 112 -1.33 -6.62 13.64
C THR A 112 -1.60 -8.12 13.48
N ARG A 113 -1.97 -8.52 12.28
CA ARG A 113 -2.16 -9.94 11.95
C ARG A 113 -0.84 -10.72 11.86
N GLY A 114 0.29 -10.01 11.87
CA GLY A 114 1.63 -10.58 11.79
C GLY A 114 2.35 -10.67 13.13
N ASP A 115 1.76 -10.23 14.23
CA ASP A 115 2.43 -10.11 15.53
C ASP A 115 3.05 -11.42 16.01
N GLU A 116 2.39 -12.56 15.82
CA GLU A 116 2.90 -13.89 16.18
C GLU A 116 4.09 -14.36 15.31
N LEU A 117 4.36 -13.67 14.21
CA LEU A 117 5.45 -13.97 13.28
C LEU A 117 6.62 -12.97 13.43
N ALA A 118 6.46 -11.97 14.29
CA ALA A 118 7.47 -10.94 14.50
C ALA A 118 8.49 -11.35 15.55
N ASP A 119 9.77 -11.20 15.23
CA ASP A 119 10.86 -11.32 16.18
C ASP A 119 10.96 -10.06 17.07
N VAL A 120 10.65 -8.89 16.48
CA VAL A 120 10.60 -7.61 17.19
C VAL A 120 9.31 -6.88 16.86
N ARG A 121 8.58 -6.46 17.92
CA ARG A 121 7.40 -5.64 17.80
C ARG A 121 7.57 -4.30 18.52
N ILE A 122 7.33 -3.21 17.81
CA ILE A 122 7.37 -1.84 18.33
C ILE A 122 5.96 -1.24 18.21
N ASP A 123 5.29 -1.09 19.35
CA ASP A 123 3.95 -0.46 19.41
C ASP A 123 4.10 1.05 19.55
N ASP A 124 4.39 1.71 18.42
CA ASP A 124 4.58 3.16 18.33
C ASP A 124 4.29 3.68 16.91
N GLY A 125 4.27 5.01 16.78
CA GLY A 125 4.16 5.66 15.48
C GLY A 125 5.42 5.47 14.63
N VAL A 126 5.23 5.19 13.33
CA VAL A 126 6.35 4.98 12.40
C VAL A 126 7.29 6.18 12.36
N ALA A 127 6.76 7.39 12.22
CA ALA A 127 7.57 8.61 12.16
C ALA A 127 8.37 8.84 13.46
N GLU A 128 7.79 8.52 14.61
CA GLU A 128 8.44 8.63 15.90
C GLU A 128 9.57 7.62 16.05
N THR A 129 9.31 6.36 15.71
CA THR A 129 10.30 5.31 15.71
C THR A 129 11.49 5.63 14.79
N LEU A 130 11.20 6.05 13.55
CA LEU A 130 12.24 6.39 12.58
C LEU A 130 13.10 7.58 13.03
N ARG A 131 12.48 8.63 13.63
CA ARG A 131 13.24 9.76 14.21
C ARG A 131 14.20 9.31 15.32
N ARG A 132 13.77 8.42 16.21
CA ARG A 132 14.63 7.88 17.27
C ARG A 132 15.78 7.06 16.70
N LEU A 133 15.53 6.27 15.66
CA LEU A 133 16.57 5.46 15.02
C LEU A 133 17.58 6.29 14.22
N SER A 134 17.15 7.39 13.61
CA SER A 134 18.02 8.29 12.85
C SER A 134 18.82 9.27 13.70
N GLY A 135 18.56 9.36 15.02
CA GLY A 135 19.27 10.26 15.94
C GLY A 135 18.93 11.74 15.73
N HIS A 136 17.79 12.06 15.11
CA HIS A 136 17.31 13.44 14.87
C HIS A 136 16.03 13.69 15.66
#